data_537b9919ecbe05732fbf8ee30c6475b9
#
_entry.id   537b9919ecbe05732fbf8ee30c6475b9
#
_cell.length_a   1.000
_cell.length_b   1.000
_cell.length_c   1.000
_cell.angle_alpha   90.00
_cell.angle_beta   90.00
_cell.angle_gamma   90.00
#
_symmetry.space_group_name_H-M   'P 1'
#
loop_
_entity.id
_entity.type
_entity.pdbx_description
1 polymer ?
#
loop_
_entity_poly.entity_id
_entity_poly.type
_entity_poly.pdbx_seq_one_letter_code
_entity_poly.pdbx_strand_id
1 'polypeptide(L)'
;MGSNFTICLDIDETLIHSTEGKVSERQIHLLDEYWAYKRPHLDKFLKEISGFADLGIYTAAGEVYANRFISLCASEFDFKFVLTSRNTVARWGGFSIGDGYNYIKDLNKCVRSRSELDRFVAVDDLPKLYPRQYGNIIGVPSYQGSASDDVLPKLGEYLKWLSRQENVRKIEKRNWINRFDFGYAK
;
A
#
# COMPACT_ATOMS: atom_id res chain seq x y z
N MET A 1 23.81 1.91 -3.22
CA MET A 1 23.37 0.62 -3.80
C MET A 1 21.88 0.53 -3.56
N GLY A 2 21.06 0.35 -4.61
CA GLY A 2 19.60 0.22 -4.44
C GLY A 2 19.27 -0.98 -3.56
N SER A 3 18.22 -0.86 -2.77
CA SER A 3 17.72 -1.99 -1.98
C SER A 3 17.30 -3.13 -2.92
N ASN A 4 17.59 -4.37 -2.53
CA ASN A 4 17.11 -5.55 -3.27
C ASN A 4 15.68 -5.96 -2.83
N PHE A 5 14.97 -5.11 -2.12
CA PHE A 5 13.61 -5.33 -1.66
C PHE A 5 12.74 -4.13 -2.01
N THR A 6 11.58 -4.36 -2.61
CA THR A 6 10.66 -3.30 -3.04
C THR A 6 9.32 -3.42 -2.33
N ILE A 7 8.82 -2.31 -1.82
CA ILE A 7 7.51 -2.18 -1.21
C ILE A 7 6.66 -1.25 -2.09
N CYS A 8 5.57 -1.77 -2.62
CA CYS A 8 4.57 -1.03 -3.36
C CYS A 8 3.38 -0.74 -2.44
N LEU A 9 3.01 0.51 -2.31
CA LEU A 9 1.97 0.98 -1.39
C LEU A 9 0.74 1.44 -2.18
N ASP A 10 -0.43 1.01 -1.77
CA ASP A 10 -1.67 1.67 -2.13
C ASP A 10 -1.89 2.92 -1.26
N ILE A 11 -2.80 3.81 -1.65
CA ILE A 11 -3.05 5.09 -0.97
C ILE A 11 -4.32 5.02 -0.13
N ASP A 12 -5.48 4.89 -0.81
CA ASP A 12 -6.79 5.04 -0.18
C ASP A 12 -7.10 3.87 0.74
N GLU A 13 -7.65 4.14 1.91
CA GLU A 13 -7.97 3.17 2.96
C GLU A 13 -6.74 2.35 3.44
N THR A 14 -5.57 2.58 2.84
CA THR A 14 -4.29 1.95 3.21
C THR A 14 -3.39 2.90 3.99
N LEU A 15 -3.08 4.08 3.45
CA LEU A 15 -2.22 5.10 4.06
C LEU A 15 -3.00 6.32 4.54
N ILE A 16 -4.11 6.62 3.89
CA ILE A 16 -5.04 7.70 4.26
C ILE A 16 -6.48 7.19 4.15
N HIS A 17 -7.41 7.92 4.77
CA HIS A 17 -8.84 7.80 4.55
C HIS A 17 -9.39 9.10 4.03
N SER A 18 -9.94 9.11 2.81
CA SER A 18 -10.49 10.30 2.18
C SER A 18 -12.00 10.39 2.33
N THR A 19 -12.50 11.63 2.46
CA THR A 19 -13.94 11.94 2.53
C THR A 19 -14.27 13.08 1.58
N GLU A 20 -15.47 13.09 1.04
CA GLU A 20 -16.02 14.26 0.39
C GLU A 20 -16.38 15.30 1.45
N GLY A 21 -15.80 16.50 1.33
CA GLY A 21 -15.94 17.56 2.32
C GLY A 21 -15.16 17.36 3.62
N LYS A 22 -14.93 18.48 4.32
CA LYS A 22 -14.25 18.50 5.61
C LYS A 22 -15.24 18.11 6.73
N VAL A 23 -14.95 17.04 7.43
CA VAL A 23 -15.76 16.55 8.56
C VAL A 23 -15.00 16.63 9.90
N SER A 24 -13.71 17.01 9.89
CA SER A 24 -12.87 17.13 11.10
C SER A 24 -11.69 18.05 10.90
N GLU A 25 -11.25 18.72 11.97
CA GLU A 25 -10.01 19.53 11.96
C GLU A 25 -8.73 18.70 11.82
N ARG A 26 -8.79 17.39 12.03
CA ARG A 26 -7.65 16.48 11.83
C ARG A 26 -7.40 16.12 10.38
N GLN A 27 -8.28 16.54 9.46
CA GLN A 27 -8.12 16.28 8.03
C GLN A 27 -7.24 17.32 7.36
N ILE A 28 -6.53 16.90 6.34
CA ILE A 28 -5.83 17.75 5.39
C ILE A 28 -6.69 17.90 4.12
N HIS A 29 -6.64 19.07 3.49
CA HIS A 29 -7.25 19.28 2.18
C HIS A 29 -6.41 18.59 1.11
N LEU A 30 -6.96 17.55 0.52
CA LEU A 30 -6.23 16.74 -0.45
C LEU A 30 -6.36 17.31 -1.86
N LEU A 31 -7.57 17.37 -2.40
CA LEU A 31 -7.82 17.85 -3.77
C LEU A 31 -9.32 18.11 -3.95
N ASP A 32 -9.70 19.22 -4.58
CA ASP A 32 -11.09 19.60 -4.85
C ASP A 32 -11.96 19.47 -3.58
N GLU A 33 -13.01 18.65 -3.61
CA GLU A 33 -13.87 18.35 -2.45
C GLU A 33 -13.28 17.32 -1.49
N TYR A 34 -12.14 16.68 -1.82
CA TYR A 34 -11.57 15.59 -1.02
C TYR A 34 -10.68 16.08 0.12
N TRP A 35 -10.99 15.59 1.31
CA TRP A 35 -10.25 15.77 2.55
C TRP A 35 -9.80 14.41 3.08
N ALA A 36 -8.64 14.35 3.71
CA ALA A 36 -8.09 13.07 4.14
C ALA A 36 -7.59 13.07 5.58
N TYR A 37 -7.82 11.97 6.28
CA TYR A 37 -7.12 11.62 7.50
C TYR A 37 -5.84 10.86 7.14
N LYS A 38 -4.70 11.31 7.61
CA LYS A 38 -3.47 10.51 7.60
C LYS A 38 -3.66 9.34 8.57
N ARG A 39 -3.32 8.12 8.13
CA ARG A 39 -3.28 6.96 9.03
C ARG A 39 -2.25 7.22 10.13
N PRO A 40 -2.55 6.92 11.40
CA PRO A 40 -1.62 7.11 12.50
C PRO A 40 -0.25 6.49 12.20
N HIS A 41 0.81 7.20 12.59
CA HIS A 41 2.20 6.81 12.38
C HIS A 41 2.71 6.80 10.93
N LEU A 42 1.99 7.36 9.96
CA LEU A 42 2.37 7.32 8.54
C LEU A 42 3.79 7.83 8.29
N ASP A 43 4.15 8.99 8.82
CA ASP A 43 5.47 9.61 8.58
C ASP A 43 6.60 8.73 9.14
N LYS A 44 6.40 8.19 10.36
CA LYS A 44 7.37 7.25 10.99
C LYS A 44 7.49 5.96 10.19
N PHE A 45 6.37 5.42 9.74
CA PHE A 45 6.32 4.20 8.93
C PHE A 45 7.10 4.36 7.62
N LEU A 46 6.82 5.43 6.85
CA LEU A 46 7.51 5.70 5.58
C LEU A 46 9.02 5.87 5.80
N LYS A 47 9.40 6.60 6.84
CA LYS A 47 10.82 6.78 7.20
C LYS A 47 11.50 5.44 7.56
N GLU A 48 10.82 4.58 8.28
CA GLU A 48 11.38 3.28 8.66
C GLU A 48 11.56 2.38 7.43
N ILE A 49 10.53 2.22 6.59
CA ILE A 49 10.59 1.32 5.44
C ILE A 49 11.53 1.81 4.34
N SER A 50 11.66 3.13 4.14
CA SER A 50 12.62 3.70 3.18
C SER A 50 14.08 3.43 3.55
N GLY A 51 14.36 3.14 4.80
CA GLY A 51 15.71 2.78 5.27
C GLY A 51 16.20 1.40 4.81
N PHE A 52 15.31 0.52 4.37
CA PHE A 52 15.68 -0.85 3.95
C PHE A 52 15.03 -1.32 2.65
N ALA A 53 14.12 -0.55 2.07
CA ALA A 53 13.40 -0.91 0.85
C ALA A 53 13.33 0.24 -0.15
N ASP A 54 13.22 -0.11 -1.42
CA ASP A 54 12.78 0.81 -2.46
C ASP A 54 11.26 0.94 -2.39
N LEU A 55 10.74 2.16 -2.49
CA LEU A 55 9.32 2.44 -2.41
C LEU A 55 8.70 2.66 -3.78
N GLY A 56 7.45 2.25 -3.95
CA GLY A 56 6.61 2.57 -5.09
C GLY A 56 5.17 2.78 -4.66
N ILE A 57 4.40 3.43 -5.51
CA ILE A 57 2.95 3.63 -5.33
C ILE A 57 2.20 2.89 -6.44
N TYR A 58 1.11 2.23 -6.10
CA TYR A 58 0.14 1.72 -7.07
C TYR A 58 -1.29 1.93 -6.56
N THR A 59 -1.89 3.01 -6.96
CA THR A 59 -3.26 3.38 -6.57
C THR A 59 -4.25 3.22 -7.73
N ALA A 60 -5.51 3.06 -7.41
CA ALA A 60 -6.62 3.15 -8.36
C ALA A 60 -7.07 4.60 -8.61
N ALA A 61 -6.59 5.54 -7.84
CA ALA A 61 -6.85 6.96 -8.02
C ALA A 61 -6.14 7.53 -9.26
N GLY A 62 -6.54 8.73 -9.68
CA GLY A 62 -5.93 9.46 -10.78
C GLY A 62 -4.55 10.03 -10.43
N GLU A 63 -3.80 10.40 -11.46
CA GLU A 63 -2.42 10.91 -11.33
C GLU A 63 -2.35 12.20 -10.49
N VAL A 64 -3.29 13.13 -10.69
CA VAL A 64 -3.33 14.40 -9.93
C VAL A 64 -3.51 14.13 -8.44
N TYR A 65 -4.40 13.21 -8.11
CA TYR A 65 -4.65 12.79 -6.72
C TYR A 65 -3.42 12.14 -6.08
N ALA A 66 -2.79 11.19 -6.79
CA ALA A 66 -1.58 10.52 -6.30
C ALA A 66 -0.43 11.52 -6.05
N ASN A 67 -0.19 12.45 -6.98
CA ASN A 67 0.83 13.48 -6.84
C ASN A 67 0.50 14.43 -5.67
N ARG A 68 -0.77 14.74 -5.44
CA ARG A 68 -1.19 15.57 -4.32
C ARG A 68 -0.96 14.87 -2.98
N PHE A 69 -1.29 13.57 -2.89
CA PHE A 69 -0.94 12.76 -1.73
C PHE A 69 0.57 12.78 -1.45
N ILE A 70 1.39 12.52 -2.45
CA ILE A 70 2.86 12.52 -2.30
C ILE A 70 3.33 13.90 -1.79
N SER A 71 2.88 14.98 -2.41
CA SER A 71 3.26 16.35 -2.02
C SER A 71 2.92 16.68 -0.57
N LEU A 72 1.78 16.22 -0.06
CA LEU A 72 1.29 16.58 1.28
C LEU A 72 1.72 15.61 2.38
N CYS A 73 1.90 14.34 2.03
CA CYS A 73 2.06 13.28 3.02
C CYS A 73 3.39 12.52 2.91
N ALA A 74 4.11 12.65 1.80
CA ALA A 74 5.26 11.80 1.50
C ALA A 74 6.35 12.51 0.69
N SER A 75 6.42 13.85 0.72
CA SER A 75 7.34 14.67 -0.09
C SER A 75 8.82 14.45 0.23
N GLU A 76 9.14 13.89 1.39
CA GLU A 76 10.52 13.58 1.80
C GLU A 76 11.03 12.24 1.24
N PHE A 77 10.17 11.45 0.56
CA PHE A 77 10.49 10.10 0.12
C PHE A 77 10.53 10.00 -1.40
N ASP A 78 11.53 9.25 -1.90
CA ASP A 78 11.66 8.94 -3.31
C ASP A 78 10.89 7.66 -3.65
N PHE A 79 9.95 7.76 -4.61
CA PHE A 79 9.24 6.62 -5.13
C PHE A 79 9.81 6.21 -6.49
N LYS A 80 10.28 4.98 -6.62
CA LYS A 80 10.83 4.44 -7.87
C LYS A 80 9.83 4.44 -9.02
N PHE A 81 8.56 4.34 -8.69
CA PHE A 81 7.44 4.42 -9.63
C PHE A 81 6.17 4.88 -8.92
N VAL A 82 5.30 5.54 -9.67
CA VAL A 82 3.94 5.90 -9.26
C VAL A 82 3.00 5.41 -10.35
N LEU A 83 2.26 4.34 -10.07
CA LEU A 83 1.25 3.78 -10.94
C LEU A 83 -0.14 4.20 -10.45
N THR A 84 -1.00 4.58 -11.39
CA THR A 84 -2.32 5.16 -11.10
C THR A 84 -3.42 4.39 -11.83
N SER A 85 -4.65 4.86 -11.81
CA SER A 85 -5.77 4.27 -12.54
C SER A 85 -5.46 3.97 -14.01
N ARG A 86 -4.62 4.78 -14.67
CA ARG A 86 -4.17 4.55 -16.05
C ARG A 86 -3.36 3.27 -16.22
N ASN A 87 -2.78 2.77 -15.14
CA ASN A 87 -1.96 1.57 -15.13
C ASN A 87 -2.74 0.33 -14.69
N THR A 88 -3.97 0.47 -14.26
CA THR A 88 -4.83 -0.67 -13.95
C THR A 88 -5.21 -1.43 -15.24
N VAL A 89 -5.61 -2.68 -15.10
CA VAL A 89 -6.02 -3.52 -16.23
C VAL A 89 -7.52 -3.73 -16.12
N ALA A 90 -8.25 -3.38 -17.19
CA ALA A 90 -9.68 -3.65 -17.27
C ALA A 90 -9.95 -5.16 -17.14
N ARG A 91 -10.96 -5.53 -16.40
CA ARG A 91 -11.38 -6.92 -16.23
C ARG A 91 -12.25 -7.31 -17.43
N TRP A 92 -11.78 -8.29 -18.23
CA TRP A 92 -12.59 -8.80 -19.34
C TRP A 92 -13.77 -9.63 -18.82
N GLY A 93 -14.96 -9.41 -19.38
CA GLY A 93 -16.13 -10.24 -19.14
C GLY A 93 -17.29 -9.63 -18.39
N GLY A 94 -17.27 -8.32 -18.07
CA GLY A 94 -18.44 -7.62 -17.49
C GLY A 94 -18.93 -8.15 -16.12
N PHE A 95 -18.28 -9.16 -15.57
CA PHE A 95 -18.53 -9.63 -14.22
C PHE A 95 -17.74 -8.75 -13.23
N SER A 96 -18.40 -7.76 -12.68
CA SER A 96 -18.04 -7.19 -11.40
C SER A 96 -17.78 -8.35 -10.43
N ILE A 97 -16.64 -8.38 -9.76
CA ILE A 97 -16.58 -9.09 -8.48
C ILE A 97 -17.64 -8.37 -7.68
N GLY A 98 -18.58 -9.06 -7.03
CA GLY A 98 -19.81 -8.51 -6.42
C GLY A 98 -19.73 -7.19 -5.63
N ASP A 99 -18.61 -6.48 -5.73
CA ASP A 99 -18.22 -5.24 -5.05
C ASP A 99 -17.96 -4.07 -6.03
N GLY A 100 -18.32 -4.17 -7.30
CA GLY A 100 -18.28 -3.04 -8.25
C GLY A 100 -16.93 -2.74 -8.93
N TYR A 101 -15.84 -3.43 -8.61
CA TYR A 101 -14.53 -3.17 -9.23
C TYR A 101 -14.38 -3.85 -10.59
N ASN A 102 -14.19 -3.05 -11.64
CA ASN A 102 -14.01 -3.51 -13.03
C ASN A 102 -12.55 -3.55 -13.47
N TYR A 103 -11.59 -3.50 -12.54
CA TYR A 103 -10.16 -3.46 -12.83
C TYR A 103 -9.36 -4.35 -11.87
N ILE A 104 -8.14 -4.65 -12.27
CA ILE A 104 -7.12 -5.32 -11.44
C ILE A 104 -5.83 -4.51 -11.47
N LYS A 105 -5.02 -4.65 -10.43
CA LYS A 105 -3.65 -4.18 -10.34
C LYS A 105 -2.71 -5.34 -10.71
N ASP A 106 -1.81 -5.13 -11.68
CA ASP A 106 -0.86 -6.15 -12.14
C ASP A 106 0.56 -5.73 -11.80
N LEU A 107 1.18 -6.43 -10.85
CA LEU A 107 2.54 -6.12 -10.38
C LEU A 107 3.63 -6.36 -11.44
N ASN A 108 3.34 -7.05 -12.53
CA ASN A 108 4.29 -7.12 -13.65
C ASN A 108 4.58 -5.74 -14.26
N LYS A 109 3.72 -4.74 -14.03
CA LYS A 109 3.97 -3.34 -14.43
C LYS A 109 4.94 -2.60 -13.51
N CYS A 110 5.22 -3.15 -12.33
CA CYS A 110 6.10 -2.57 -11.33
C CYS A 110 7.54 -3.10 -11.41
N VAL A 111 7.76 -4.18 -12.16
CA VAL A 111 9.05 -4.90 -12.22
C VAL A 111 9.54 -5.04 -13.65
N ARG A 112 10.85 -5.17 -13.83
CA ARG A 112 11.49 -5.40 -15.15
C ARG A 112 11.50 -6.89 -15.52
N SER A 113 11.57 -7.75 -14.50
CA SER A 113 11.57 -9.20 -14.67
C SER A 113 10.74 -9.87 -13.57
N ARG A 114 10.25 -11.10 -13.88
CA ARG A 114 9.47 -11.87 -12.90
C ARG A 114 10.28 -12.29 -11.67
N SER A 115 11.58 -12.41 -11.76
CA SER A 115 12.45 -12.72 -10.63
C SER A 115 12.49 -11.62 -9.58
N GLU A 116 12.27 -10.37 -9.95
CA GLU A 116 12.17 -9.26 -9.00
C GLU A 116 10.98 -9.42 -8.06
N LEU A 117 9.91 -10.15 -8.48
CA LEU A 117 8.76 -10.44 -7.63
C LEU A 117 9.13 -11.28 -6.40
N ASP A 118 10.23 -12.01 -6.40
CA ASP A 118 10.67 -12.78 -5.24
C ASP A 118 11.09 -11.88 -4.06
N ARG A 119 11.40 -10.63 -4.37
CA ARG A 119 11.81 -9.58 -3.42
C ARG A 119 10.89 -8.35 -3.45
N PHE A 120 9.64 -8.54 -3.83
CA PHE A 120 8.65 -7.49 -4.02
C PHE A 120 7.39 -7.80 -3.22
N VAL A 121 6.86 -6.82 -2.49
CA VAL A 121 5.55 -6.91 -1.84
C VAL A 121 4.70 -5.70 -2.20
N ALA A 122 3.39 -5.91 -2.31
CA ALA A 122 2.42 -4.83 -2.35
C ALA A 122 1.55 -4.86 -1.10
N VAL A 123 1.28 -3.68 -0.55
CA VAL A 123 0.42 -3.43 0.61
C VAL A 123 -0.84 -2.75 0.13
N ASP A 124 -1.99 -3.33 0.41
CA ASP A 124 -3.29 -2.85 -0.08
C ASP A 124 -4.41 -3.37 0.84
N ASP A 125 -5.45 -2.59 1.08
CA ASP A 125 -6.62 -3.03 1.85
C ASP A 125 -7.55 -3.94 1.02
N LEU A 126 -7.37 -3.96 -0.32
CA LEU A 126 -8.12 -4.76 -1.28
C LEU A 126 -7.27 -5.81 -2.00
N PRO A 127 -6.74 -6.85 -1.31
CA PRO A 127 -5.86 -7.86 -1.91
C PRO A 127 -6.47 -8.58 -3.12
N LYS A 128 -7.79 -8.63 -3.24
CA LYS A 128 -8.51 -9.20 -4.38
C LYS A 128 -8.25 -8.50 -5.72
N LEU A 129 -7.71 -7.28 -5.70
CA LEU A 129 -7.32 -6.55 -6.91
C LEU A 129 -6.05 -7.12 -7.57
N TYR A 130 -5.36 -8.07 -6.95
CA TYR A 130 -4.11 -8.68 -7.42
C TYR A 130 -4.22 -10.19 -7.70
N PRO A 131 -5.15 -10.64 -8.54
CA PRO A 131 -5.43 -12.08 -8.69
C PRO A 131 -4.26 -12.87 -9.31
N ARG A 132 -3.29 -12.19 -9.94
CA ARG A 132 -2.15 -12.82 -10.62
C ARG A 132 -0.91 -12.96 -9.75
N GLN A 133 -0.78 -12.12 -8.70
CA GLN A 133 0.42 -12.07 -7.85
C GLN A 133 0.06 -12.21 -6.37
N TYR A 134 -0.85 -13.10 -6.06
CA TYR A 134 -1.36 -13.29 -4.70
C TYR A 134 -0.26 -13.52 -3.65
N GLY A 135 0.82 -14.23 -4.02
CA GLY A 135 1.97 -14.44 -3.16
C GLY A 135 2.79 -13.19 -2.82
N ASN A 136 2.51 -12.06 -3.46
CA ASN A 136 3.21 -10.79 -3.23
C ASN A 136 2.40 -9.80 -2.38
N ILE A 137 1.14 -10.12 -2.02
CA ILE A 137 0.23 -9.16 -1.41
C ILE A 137 0.18 -9.31 0.10
N ILE A 138 0.24 -8.18 0.78
CA ILE A 138 -0.04 -8.02 2.19
C ILE A 138 -1.35 -7.24 2.29
N GLY A 139 -2.43 -7.94 2.65
CA GLY A 139 -3.70 -7.30 2.95
C GLY A 139 -3.63 -6.59 4.30
N VAL A 140 -4.03 -5.32 4.36
CA VAL A 140 -4.16 -4.56 5.59
C VAL A 140 -5.62 -4.28 5.90
N PRO A 141 -6.01 -4.09 7.18
CA PRO A 141 -7.32 -3.58 7.52
C PRO A 141 -7.56 -2.21 6.88
N SER A 142 -8.71 -2.05 6.23
CA SER A 142 -9.13 -0.77 5.65
C SER A 142 -9.16 0.32 6.73
N TYR A 143 -8.48 1.44 6.50
CA TYR A 143 -8.41 2.55 7.44
C TYR A 143 -9.60 3.47 7.26
N GLN A 144 -10.34 3.75 8.32
CA GLN A 144 -11.56 4.56 8.32
C GLN A 144 -11.46 5.80 9.23
N GLY A 145 -10.26 6.40 9.33
CA GLY A 145 -10.06 7.64 10.08
C GLY A 145 -9.90 7.48 11.60
N SER A 146 -9.78 6.26 12.14
CA SER A 146 -9.58 6.02 13.56
C SER A 146 -8.23 6.58 14.06
N ALA A 147 -8.25 7.37 15.13
CA ALA A 147 -7.04 7.90 15.75
C ALA A 147 -6.24 6.85 16.54
N SER A 148 -6.86 5.72 16.88
CA SER A 148 -6.24 4.62 17.63
C SER A 148 -5.73 3.49 16.74
N ASP A 149 -5.69 3.69 15.40
CA ASP A 149 -5.15 2.69 14.47
C ASP A 149 -3.65 2.49 14.72
N ASP A 150 -3.23 1.23 14.85
CA ASP A 150 -1.85 0.82 15.12
C ASP A 150 -1.29 -0.14 14.05
N VAL A 151 -1.93 -0.20 12.90
CA VAL A 151 -1.57 -1.13 11.83
C VAL A 151 -0.21 -0.81 11.23
N LEU A 152 0.10 0.48 10.96
CA LEU A 152 1.35 0.85 10.31
C LEU A 152 2.61 0.51 11.13
N PRO A 153 2.67 0.71 12.47
CA PRO A 153 3.80 0.23 13.27
C PRO A 153 4.03 -1.27 13.16
N LYS A 154 2.97 -2.07 13.28
CA LYS A 154 3.04 -3.54 13.15
C LYS A 154 3.47 -3.95 11.74
N LEU A 155 2.96 -3.26 10.72
CA LEU A 155 3.33 -3.51 9.33
C LEU A 155 4.80 -3.22 9.08
N GLY A 156 5.35 -2.14 9.65
CA GLY A 156 6.77 -1.80 9.54
C GLY A 156 7.68 -2.92 10.06
N GLU A 157 7.38 -3.46 11.25
CA GLU A 157 8.12 -4.59 11.82
C GLU A 157 8.01 -5.85 10.95
N TYR A 158 6.81 -6.16 10.45
CA TYR A 158 6.59 -7.30 9.57
C TYR A 158 7.35 -7.17 8.25
N LEU A 159 7.30 -5.99 7.62
CA LEU A 159 8.03 -5.69 6.38
C LEU A 159 9.55 -5.79 6.57
N LYS A 160 10.06 -5.32 7.70
CA LYS A 160 11.48 -5.44 8.05
C LYS A 160 11.93 -6.91 8.20
N TRP A 161 11.07 -7.76 8.76
CA TRP A 161 11.32 -9.21 8.79
C TRP A 161 11.27 -9.81 7.39
N LEU A 162 10.25 -9.46 6.57
CA LEU A 162 10.11 -9.94 5.19
C LEU A 162 11.30 -9.53 4.31
N SER A 163 11.87 -8.34 4.53
CA SER A 163 13.01 -7.86 3.76
C SER A 163 14.27 -8.73 3.88
N ARG A 164 14.33 -9.61 4.89
CA ARG A 164 15.44 -10.54 5.11
C ARG A 164 15.21 -11.92 4.48
N GLN A 165 14.02 -12.16 3.92
CA GLN A 165 13.66 -13.45 3.32
C GLN A 165 14.11 -13.52 1.87
N GLU A 166 14.61 -14.64 1.39
CA GLU A 166 15.07 -14.81 0.00
C GLU A 166 13.94 -14.71 -1.02
N ASN A 167 12.79 -15.29 -0.69
CA ASN A 167 11.61 -15.30 -1.57
C ASN A 167 10.33 -15.08 -0.78
N VAL A 168 9.82 -13.86 -0.84
CA VAL A 168 8.61 -13.46 -0.10
C VAL A 168 7.34 -14.13 -0.61
N ARG A 169 7.35 -14.65 -1.85
CA ARG A 169 6.17 -15.30 -2.45
C ARG A 169 5.88 -16.66 -1.81
N LYS A 170 6.87 -17.30 -1.19
CA LYS A 170 6.72 -18.57 -0.48
C LYS A 170 6.18 -18.41 0.94
N ILE A 171 6.05 -17.17 1.41
CA ILE A 171 5.61 -16.85 2.77
C ILE A 171 4.11 -16.59 2.77
N GLU A 172 3.38 -17.25 3.67
CA GLU A 172 1.95 -17.00 3.88
C GLU A 172 1.75 -15.65 4.58
N LYS A 173 1.04 -14.74 3.90
CA LYS A 173 0.79 -13.36 4.38
C LYS A 173 -0.65 -13.11 4.83
N ARG A 174 -1.57 -14.06 4.64
CA ARG A 174 -2.94 -13.94 5.15
C ARG A 174 -2.92 -13.91 6.68
N ASN A 175 -3.68 -13.01 7.25
CA ASN A 175 -3.75 -12.83 8.71
C ASN A 175 -2.38 -12.57 9.38
N TRP A 176 -1.45 -11.95 8.64
CA TRP A 176 -0.11 -11.64 9.12
C TRP A 176 -0.13 -10.92 10.48
N ILE A 177 -1.05 -9.99 10.67
CA ILE A 177 -1.20 -9.19 11.89
C ILE A 177 -1.48 -10.02 13.15
N ASN A 178 -2.09 -11.20 13.00
CA ASN A 178 -2.41 -12.11 14.11
C ASN A 178 -1.40 -13.28 14.24
N ARG A 179 -0.59 -13.51 13.22
CA ARG A 179 0.32 -14.67 13.12
C ARG A 179 1.77 -14.32 13.36
N PHE A 180 2.14 -13.09 13.06
CA PHE A 180 3.50 -12.63 13.26
C PHE A 180 3.74 -12.35 14.75
N ASP A 181 4.84 -12.88 15.28
CA ASP A 181 5.26 -12.62 16.66
C ASP A 181 5.98 -11.27 16.72
N PHE A 182 5.29 -10.26 17.24
CA PHE A 182 5.82 -8.91 17.42
C PHE A 182 6.70 -8.78 18.66
N GLY A 183 6.94 -9.86 19.41
CA GLY A 183 7.74 -9.82 20.64
C GLY A 183 7.10 -9.06 21.80
N TYR A 184 5.83 -8.68 21.68
CA TYR A 184 5.08 -8.14 22.80
C TYR A 184 4.72 -9.32 23.73
N ALA A 185 5.26 -9.30 24.96
CA ALA A 185 4.85 -10.26 25.99
C ALA A 185 3.33 -10.22 26.16
N LYS A 186 2.70 -11.37 26.10
CA LYS A 186 1.28 -11.54 26.39
C LYS A 186 1.02 -11.33 27.87
#